data_f5f405d3e146f81ac4b5b7434b9223b7
#
_entry.id   f5f405d3e146f81ac4b5b7434b9223b7
#
_cell.length_a   1.000
_cell.length_b   1.000
_cell.length_c   1.000
_cell.angle_alpha   90.00
_cell.angle_beta   90.00
_cell.angle_gamma   90.00
#
_symmetry.space_group_name_H-M   'P 1'
#
loop_
_entity.id
_entity.type
_entity.pdbx_description
1 polymer ?
#
loop_
_entity_poly.entity_id
_entity_poly.type
_entity_poly.pdbx_seq_one_letter_code
_entity_poly.pdbx_strand_id
1 'polypeptide(L)'
;MLKIIKKLFFFDFDKYWKRRNKFFTTKNKLIKFYLLFWLKKQNKKQAADISIDSMMKENNFLGEPQFNPHGIIGIVVAQGAKIGKNCFISHHVTIGKSMNGAPTIGDNVYIGPGATIFGEIKIGNNVRIGANCPVFLMCLIMQQLFCLSQE
;
A
#
# COMPACT_ATOMS: atom_id res chain seq x y z
N MET A 1 13.90 -23.55 -16.12
CA MET A 1 12.96 -24.26 -15.21
C MET A 1 12.67 -23.44 -13.92
N LEU A 2 13.68 -23.02 -13.16
CA LEU A 2 13.46 -22.24 -11.90
C LEU A 2 12.66 -20.93 -12.06
N LYS A 3 12.85 -20.17 -13.16
CA LYS A 3 12.09 -18.94 -13.43
C LYS A 3 10.58 -19.17 -13.67
N ILE A 4 10.22 -20.34 -14.23
CA ILE A 4 8.83 -20.70 -14.51
C ILE A 4 8.13 -21.12 -13.21
N ILE A 5 8.83 -21.88 -12.35
CA ILE A 5 8.33 -22.31 -11.04
C ILE A 5 8.11 -21.11 -10.13
N LYS A 6 9.05 -20.14 -10.07
CA LYS A 6 8.85 -18.88 -9.33
C LYS A 6 7.62 -18.12 -9.80
N LYS A 7 7.35 -18.09 -11.11
CA LYS A 7 6.21 -17.38 -11.69
C LYS A 7 4.85 -18.03 -11.40
N LEU A 8 4.81 -19.34 -11.11
CA LEU A 8 3.59 -20.08 -10.77
C LEU A 8 3.20 -19.96 -9.29
N PHE A 9 4.18 -19.85 -8.38
CA PHE A 9 3.96 -19.91 -6.94
C PHE A 9 4.11 -18.55 -6.23
N PHE A 10 4.84 -17.59 -6.82
CA PHE A 10 5.05 -16.30 -6.19
C PHE A 10 4.19 -15.20 -6.85
N PHE A 11 3.79 -14.21 -6.04
CA PHE A 11 3.09 -13.04 -6.53
C PHE A 11 3.98 -12.24 -7.49
N ASP A 12 3.49 -12.01 -8.70
CA ASP A 12 4.22 -11.28 -9.75
C ASP A 12 3.96 -9.77 -9.60
N PHE A 13 4.84 -9.10 -8.85
CA PHE A 13 4.77 -7.67 -8.58
C PHE A 13 4.81 -6.81 -9.83
N ASP A 14 5.73 -7.08 -10.74
CA ASP A 14 5.91 -6.29 -11.96
C ASP A 14 4.62 -6.31 -12.79
N LYS A 15 4.03 -7.48 -12.92
CA LYS A 15 2.76 -7.65 -13.63
C LYS A 15 1.61 -6.96 -12.93
N TYR A 16 1.56 -7.01 -11.60
CA TYR A 16 0.54 -6.35 -10.80
C TYR A 16 0.63 -4.83 -10.97
N TRP A 17 1.82 -4.24 -10.81
CA TRP A 17 2.02 -2.80 -10.93
C TRP A 17 1.83 -2.28 -12.35
N LYS A 18 2.35 -2.96 -13.37
CA LYS A 18 2.10 -2.60 -14.77
C LYS A 18 0.60 -2.55 -15.09
N ARG A 19 -0.17 -3.52 -14.58
CA ARG A 19 -1.62 -3.54 -14.79
C ARG A 19 -2.35 -2.50 -13.95
N ARG A 20 -1.92 -2.24 -12.72
CA ARG A 20 -2.46 -1.19 -11.88
C ARG A 20 -2.24 0.20 -12.51
N ASN A 21 -1.03 0.51 -12.94
CA ASN A 21 -0.73 1.75 -13.63
C ASN A 21 -1.54 1.89 -14.93
N LYS A 22 -1.65 0.82 -15.72
CA LYS A 22 -2.49 0.81 -16.92
C LYS A 22 -3.97 1.06 -16.62
N PHE A 23 -4.49 0.59 -15.50
CA PHE A 23 -5.88 0.85 -15.08
C PHE A 23 -6.14 2.34 -14.89
N PHE A 24 -5.21 3.09 -14.27
CA PHE A 24 -5.36 4.53 -14.06
C PHE A 24 -5.11 5.38 -15.33
N THR A 25 -4.30 4.88 -16.26
CA THR A 25 -3.93 5.62 -17.50
C THR A 25 -4.84 5.34 -18.67
N THR A 26 -5.55 4.20 -18.71
CA THR A 26 -6.38 3.82 -19.86
C THR A 26 -7.71 4.57 -19.91
N LYS A 27 -8.06 5.07 -21.09
CA LYS A 27 -9.39 5.67 -21.38
C LYS A 27 -10.41 4.63 -21.87
N ASN A 28 -9.95 3.43 -22.28
CA ASN A 28 -10.83 2.39 -22.81
C ASN A 28 -11.57 1.70 -21.67
N LYS A 29 -12.91 1.83 -21.66
CA LYS A 29 -13.80 1.29 -20.62
C LYS A 29 -13.73 -0.23 -20.48
N LEU A 30 -13.63 -0.98 -21.60
CA LEU A 30 -13.56 -2.44 -21.58
C LEU A 30 -12.24 -2.94 -20.98
N ILE A 31 -11.13 -2.31 -21.38
CA ILE A 31 -9.82 -2.62 -20.80
C ILE A 31 -9.79 -2.29 -19.30
N LYS A 32 -10.37 -1.14 -18.93
CA LYS A 32 -10.46 -0.72 -17.52
C LYS A 32 -11.25 -1.73 -16.68
N PHE A 33 -12.39 -2.21 -17.20
CA PHE A 33 -13.21 -3.22 -16.54
C PHE A 33 -12.46 -4.55 -16.36
N TYR A 34 -11.80 -5.05 -17.42
CA TYR A 34 -10.96 -6.25 -17.33
C TYR A 34 -9.84 -6.12 -16.30
N LEU A 35 -9.12 -4.99 -16.30
CA LEU A 35 -8.03 -4.73 -15.35
C LEU A 35 -8.54 -4.66 -13.92
N LEU A 36 -9.69 -4.01 -13.68
CA LEU A 36 -10.33 -3.94 -12.37
C LEU A 36 -10.63 -5.33 -11.82
N PHE A 37 -11.28 -6.17 -12.63
CA PHE A 37 -11.61 -7.54 -12.23
C PHE A 37 -10.35 -8.36 -11.90
N TRP A 38 -9.33 -8.25 -12.78
CA TRP A 38 -8.07 -8.96 -12.58
C TRP A 38 -7.35 -8.51 -11.29
N LEU A 39 -7.27 -7.20 -11.03
CA LEU A 39 -6.62 -6.65 -9.84
C LEU A 39 -7.37 -7.04 -8.56
N LYS A 40 -8.69 -6.97 -8.54
CA LYS A 40 -9.50 -7.44 -7.41
C LYS A 40 -9.29 -8.94 -7.13
N LYS A 41 -9.19 -9.75 -8.19
CA LYS A 41 -8.87 -11.18 -8.07
C LYS A 41 -7.48 -11.41 -7.45
N GLN A 42 -6.47 -10.62 -7.83
CA GLN A 42 -5.13 -10.72 -7.24
C GLN A 42 -5.12 -10.29 -5.77
N ASN A 43 -5.77 -9.18 -5.43
CA ASN A 43 -5.92 -8.73 -4.05
C ASN A 43 -6.55 -9.83 -3.19
N LYS A 44 -7.67 -10.40 -3.65
CA LYS A 44 -8.35 -11.49 -2.92
C LYS A 44 -7.46 -12.71 -2.70
N LYS A 45 -6.63 -13.09 -3.68
CA LYS A 45 -5.67 -14.21 -3.54
C LYS A 45 -4.62 -13.97 -2.46
N GLN A 46 -4.27 -12.72 -2.19
CA GLN A 46 -3.28 -12.32 -1.20
C GLN A 46 -3.92 -11.87 0.12
N ALA A 47 -5.22 -12.07 0.30
CA ALA A 47 -5.98 -11.51 1.42
C ALA A 47 -5.70 -10.00 1.62
N ALA A 48 -5.40 -9.29 0.54
CA ALA A 48 -5.11 -7.85 0.54
C ALA A 48 -6.36 -7.07 0.12
N ASP A 49 -6.49 -5.85 0.63
CA ASP A 49 -7.47 -4.87 0.18
C ASP A 49 -6.77 -3.55 -0.16
N ILE A 50 -6.04 -3.57 -1.26
CA ILE A 50 -5.45 -2.34 -1.81
C ILE A 50 -6.51 -1.69 -2.67
N SER A 51 -7.03 -0.57 -2.20
CA SER A 51 -8.12 0.17 -2.81
C SER A 51 -7.95 0.30 -4.33
N ILE A 52 -8.92 -0.22 -5.05
CA ILE A 52 -9.07 -0.07 -6.48
C ILE A 52 -10.54 -0.15 -6.84
N ASP A 53 -11.09 0.94 -7.37
CA ASP A 53 -12.48 1.06 -7.76
C ASP A 53 -12.60 1.72 -9.13
N SER A 54 -13.69 1.45 -9.84
CA SER A 54 -14.01 2.10 -11.12
C SER A 54 -14.17 3.61 -11.00
N MET A 55 -14.54 4.10 -9.82
CA MET A 55 -14.72 5.52 -9.53
C MET A 55 -13.43 6.24 -9.08
N MET A 56 -12.36 5.51 -8.79
CA MET A 56 -11.09 6.15 -8.43
C MET A 56 -10.49 6.89 -9.64
N LYS A 57 -10.20 8.17 -9.44
CA LYS A 57 -9.54 9.02 -10.45
C LYS A 57 -8.03 8.91 -10.38
N GLU A 58 -7.47 8.69 -9.19
CA GLU A 58 -6.04 8.72 -8.93
C GLU A 58 -5.55 7.44 -8.26
N ASN A 59 -4.29 7.10 -8.52
CA ASN A 59 -3.62 6.01 -7.83
C ASN A 59 -3.25 6.46 -6.40
N ASN A 60 -3.37 5.57 -5.43
CA ASN A 60 -2.88 5.79 -4.06
C ASN A 60 -1.35 5.99 -4.01
N PHE A 61 -0.63 5.44 -4.96
CA PHE A 61 0.82 5.41 -4.97
C PHE A 61 1.35 6.41 -6.00
N LEU A 62 2.24 7.30 -5.56
CA LEU A 62 2.95 8.25 -6.42
C LEU A 62 4.15 7.60 -7.15
N GLY A 63 4.56 6.43 -6.71
CA GLY A 63 5.58 5.60 -7.32
C GLY A 63 5.33 4.12 -7.03
N GLU A 64 6.16 3.25 -7.56
CA GLU A 64 6.08 1.82 -7.26
C GLU A 64 6.65 1.57 -5.86
N PRO A 65 5.85 1.09 -4.89
CA PRO A 65 6.36 0.75 -3.58
C PRO A 65 7.13 -0.57 -3.64
N GLN A 66 8.02 -0.74 -2.68
CA GLN A 66 8.69 -2.01 -2.45
C GLN A 66 7.89 -2.82 -1.43
N PHE A 67 7.72 -4.09 -1.70
CA PHE A 67 7.04 -5.01 -0.78
C PHE A 67 7.99 -6.12 -0.33
N ASN A 68 7.63 -6.75 0.79
CA ASN A 68 8.28 -7.96 1.25
C ASN A 68 8.22 -9.04 0.14
N PRO A 69 9.25 -9.93 0.02
CA PRO A 69 9.23 -11.05 -0.93
C PRO A 69 7.99 -11.94 -0.89
N HIS A 70 7.24 -11.92 0.22
CA HIS A 70 6.00 -12.68 0.39
C HIS A 70 4.79 -12.09 -0.36
N GLY A 71 4.93 -10.96 -1.01
CA GLY A 71 3.83 -10.33 -1.74
C GLY A 71 3.12 -9.25 -0.93
N ILE A 72 1.85 -9.02 -1.27
CA ILE A 72 0.99 -8.00 -0.64
C ILE A 72 0.07 -8.61 0.42
N ILE A 73 0.49 -9.70 1.08
CA ILE A 73 -0.34 -10.47 2.00
C ILE A 73 -0.89 -9.58 3.12
N GLY A 74 -2.20 -9.56 3.26
CA GLY A 74 -2.91 -8.85 4.32
C GLY A 74 -2.76 -7.33 4.31
N ILE A 75 -2.22 -6.75 3.24
CA ILE A 75 -2.08 -5.29 3.14
C ILE A 75 -3.44 -4.67 2.83
N VAL A 76 -3.83 -3.70 3.65
CA VAL A 76 -5.03 -2.89 3.46
C VAL A 76 -4.64 -1.44 3.19
N VAL A 77 -5.11 -0.88 2.08
CA VAL A 77 -4.91 0.54 1.73
C VAL A 77 -6.24 1.16 1.38
N ALA A 78 -6.70 2.07 2.22
CA ALA A 78 -7.97 2.75 2.03
C ALA A 78 -7.95 3.71 0.83
N GLN A 79 -9.12 3.95 0.26
CA GLN A 79 -9.32 4.97 -0.75
C GLN A 79 -8.97 6.36 -0.20
N GLY A 80 -8.26 7.16 -0.98
CA GLY A 80 -7.83 8.51 -0.61
C GLY A 80 -6.48 8.57 0.10
N ALA A 81 -5.95 7.45 0.60
CA ALA A 81 -4.57 7.42 1.10
C ALA A 81 -3.59 7.77 -0.03
N LYS A 82 -2.57 8.58 0.30
CA LYS A 82 -1.49 8.94 -0.62
C LYS A 82 -0.17 8.39 -0.10
N ILE A 83 0.55 7.68 -0.95
CA ILE A 83 1.81 7.01 -0.59
C ILE A 83 2.89 7.49 -1.56
N GLY A 84 3.95 8.05 -1.02
CA GLY A 84 5.09 8.58 -1.76
C GLY A 84 5.89 7.51 -2.50
N LYS A 85 7.00 7.95 -3.09
CA LYS A 85 7.90 7.08 -3.87
C LYS A 85 8.81 6.27 -2.94
N ASN A 86 9.27 5.11 -3.44
CA ASN A 86 10.26 4.25 -2.77
C ASN A 86 9.84 3.82 -1.34
N CYS A 87 8.55 3.82 -1.03
CA CYS A 87 8.09 3.31 0.26
C CYS A 87 8.21 1.80 0.30
N PHE A 88 8.70 1.27 1.43
CA PHE A 88 8.68 -0.17 1.70
C PHE A 88 7.49 -0.49 2.60
N ILE A 89 6.63 -1.42 2.17
CA ILE A 89 5.42 -1.82 2.91
C ILE A 89 5.48 -3.31 3.18
N SER A 90 5.52 -3.67 4.46
CA SER A 90 5.53 -5.07 4.88
C SER A 90 4.11 -5.67 4.87
N HIS A 91 4.04 -6.98 5.09
CA HIS A 91 2.79 -7.72 5.18
C HIS A 91 1.92 -7.26 6.37
N HIS A 92 0.60 -7.45 6.26
CA HIS A 92 -0.39 -7.10 7.27
C HIS A 92 -0.40 -5.61 7.68
N VAL A 93 0.13 -4.72 6.85
CA VAL A 93 0.06 -3.28 7.08
C VAL A 93 -1.33 -2.77 6.75
N THR A 94 -1.89 -1.95 7.64
CA THR A 94 -3.16 -1.27 7.42
C THR A 94 -2.95 0.24 7.29
N ILE A 95 -3.32 0.80 6.15
CA ILE A 95 -3.37 2.24 5.88
C ILE A 95 -4.84 2.61 5.72
N GLY A 96 -5.48 2.96 6.83
CA GLY A 96 -6.93 3.17 6.94
C GLY A 96 -7.32 4.64 6.90
N LYS A 97 -8.56 4.92 6.49
CA LYS A 97 -9.14 6.27 6.55
C LYS A 97 -10.10 6.38 7.73
N SER A 98 -10.20 7.58 8.32
CA SER A 98 -11.26 7.97 9.24
C SER A 98 -12.37 8.73 8.50
N MET A 99 -13.36 9.22 9.25
CA MET A 99 -14.38 10.13 8.72
C MET A 99 -13.78 11.45 8.23
N ASN A 100 -12.68 11.91 8.83
CA ASN A 100 -12.04 13.19 8.51
C ASN A 100 -11.12 13.10 7.29
N GLY A 101 -10.57 11.92 6.98
CA GLY A 101 -9.68 11.75 5.84
C GLY A 101 -8.80 10.50 5.91
N ALA A 102 -7.88 10.42 4.97
CA ALA A 102 -6.95 9.32 4.80
C ALA A 102 -5.49 9.80 4.94
N PRO A 103 -4.57 8.88 5.30
CA PRO A 103 -3.17 9.22 5.52
C PRO A 103 -2.47 9.71 4.25
N THR A 104 -1.55 10.67 4.44
CA THR A 104 -0.57 11.08 3.44
C THR A 104 0.82 10.68 3.93
N ILE A 105 1.49 9.82 3.19
CA ILE A 105 2.80 9.25 3.52
C ILE A 105 3.82 9.79 2.52
N GLY A 106 4.92 10.30 3.01
CA GLY A 106 6.00 10.87 2.20
C GLY A 106 6.84 9.81 1.47
N ASP A 107 7.96 10.23 0.93
CA ASP A 107 8.88 9.39 0.17
C ASP A 107 9.85 8.62 1.09
N ASN A 108 10.35 7.47 0.61
CA ASN A 108 11.35 6.63 1.29
C ASN A 108 10.92 6.16 2.70
N VAL A 109 9.63 5.99 2.94
CA VAL A 109 9.11 5.54 4.24
C VAL A 109 9.17 4.03 4.32
N TYR A 110 9.69 3.52 5.45
CA TYR A 110 9.64 2.09 5.79
C TYR A 110 8.47 1.83 6.73
N ILE A 111 7.62 0.87 6.39
CA ILE A 111 6.46 0.48 7.19
C ILE A 111 6.62 -1.00 7.55
N GLY A 112 6.89 -1.25 8.83
CA GLY A 112 7.09 -2.59 9.39
C GLY A 112 5.83 -3.46 9.38
N PRO A 113 5.97 -4.78 9.55
CA PRO A 113 4.86 -5.72 9.49
C PRO A 113 3.81 -5.43 10.58
N GLY A 114 2.54 -5.56 10.21
CA GLY A 114 1.43 -5.34 11.14
C GLY A 114 1.19 -3.89 11.57
N ALA A 115 1.98 -2.92 11.08
CA ALA A 115 1.77 -1.52 11.42
C ALA A 115 0.40 -1.03 10.93
N THR A 116 -0.23 -0.18 11.76
CA THR A 116 -1.54 0.41 11.47
C THR A 116 -1.44 1.92 11.42
N ILE A 117 -1.67 2.51 10.26
CA ILE A 117 -1.68 3.95 10.02
C ILE A 117 -3.12 4.35 9.74
N PHE A 118 -3.73 5.20 10.59
CA PHE A 118 -5.16 5.45 10.50
C PHE A 118 -5.50 6.93 10.67
N GLY A 119 -6.40 7.42 9.82
CA GLY A 119 -6.95 8.76 9.90
C GLY A 119 -6.24 9.77 9.01
N GLU A 120 -6.65 11.04 9.12
CA GLU A 120 -6.08 12.16 8.38
C GLU A 120 -4.75 12.61 9.04
N ILE A 121 -3.68 11.85 8.77
CA ILE A 121 -2.34 12.13 9.28
C ILE A 121 -1.34 12.32 8.16
N LYS A 122 -0.30 13.09 8.43
CA LYS A 122 0.83 13.31 7.51
C LYS A 122 2.09 12.70 8.09
N ILE A 123 2.69 11.76 7.37
CA ILE A 123 3.98 11.16 7.68
C ILE A 123 5.00 11.76 6.72
N GLY A 124 6.10 12.29 7.26
CA GLY A 124 7.16 12.90 6.47
C GLY A 124 7.95 11.91 5.64
N ASN A 125 8.98 12.41 4.96
CA ASN A 125 9.91 11.58 4.19
C ASN A 125 10.91 10.87 5.11
N ASN A 126 11.46 9.74 4.66
CA ASN A 126 12.51 8.97 5.33
C ASN A 126 12.13 8.44 6.73
N VAL A 127 10.84 8.36 7.04
CA VAL A 127 10.34 7.85 8.33
C VAL A 127 10.40 6.33 8.35
N ARG A 128 10.71 5.77 9.53
CA ARG A 128 10.67 4.34 9.80
C ARG A 128 9.61 4.03 10.85
N ILE A 129 8.63 3.22 10.46
CA ILE A 129 7.54 2.77 11.33
C ILE A 129 7.82 1.31 11.70
N GLY A 130 7.94 1.04 13.00
CA GLY A 130 8.24 -0.30 13.53
C GLY A 130 7.11 -1.31 13.28
N ALA A 131 7.41 -2.58 13.55
CA ALA A 131 6.43 -3.65 13.48
C ALA A 131 5.31 -3.43 14.53
N ASN A 132 4.06 -3.74 14.13
CA ASN A 132 2.86 -3.61 14.97
C ASN A 132 2.66 -2.21 15.60
N CYS A 133 3.28 -1.18 15.01
CA CYS A 133 3.18 0.19 15.50
C CYS A 133 1.84 0.82 15.05
N PRO A 134 0.98 1.26 15.99
CA PRO A 134 -0.20 2.04 15.65
C PRO A 134 0.17 3.52 15.48
N VAL A 135 -0.20 4.13 14.35
CA VAL A 135 0.05 5.53 14.03
C VAL A 135 -1.27 6.22 13.74
N PHE A 136 -1.75 7.05 14.69
CA PHE A 136 -2.95 7.86 14.54
C PHE A 136 -2.78 9.20 15.29
N LEU A 137 -3.64 10.17 15.05
CA LEU A 137 -3.46 11.55 15.48
C LEU A 137 -3.13 11.70 16.98
N MET A 138 -3.72 10.87 17.82
CA MET A 138 -3.50 10.89 19.27
C MET A 138 -2.12 10.33 19.66
N CYS A 139 -1.55 9.42 18.89
CA CYS A 139 -0.21 8.87 19.07
C CYS A 139 0.89 9.82 18.63
N LEU A 140 0.66 10.70 17.65
CA LEU A 140 1.68 11.66 17.21
C LEU A 140 2.09 12.64 18.33
N ILE A 141 1.19 12.94 19.26
CA ILE A 141 1.47 13.77 20.43
C ILE A 141 2.27 12.98 21.50
N MET A 142 2.08 11.66 21.58
CA MET A 142 2.78 10.80 22.54
C MET A 142 3.98 10.03 21.95
N GLN A 143 4.02 9.81 20.64
CA GLN A 143 5.06 9.03 19.95
C GLN A 143 6.38 9.78 19.72
N GLN A 144 6.44 11.09 19.93
CA GLN A 144 7.75 11.74 20.10
C GLN A 144 8.54 11.14 21.28
N LEU A 145 7.89 10.34 22.13
CA LEU A 145 8.50 9.70 23.30
C LEU A 145 8.82 8.20 23.13
N PHE A 146 8.18 7.47 22.20
CA PHE A 146 8.29 5.99 22.21
C PHE A 146 8.74 5.32 20.89
N CYS A 147 8.49 5.89 19.72
CA CYS A 147 8.88 5.28 18.44
C CYS A 147 10.17 5.86 17.82
N LEU A 148 10.74 6.91 18.41
CA LEU A 148 11.98 7.55 17.93
C LEU A 148 13.23 7.13 18.72
N SER A 149 13.10 6.25 19.72
CA SER A 149 14.24 5.78 20.49
C SER A 149 14.67 4.38 20.07
N GLN A 150 15.22 4.26 18.89
CA GLN A 150 16.18 3.19 18.52
C GLN A 150 17.03 3.73 17.36
N GLU A 151 18.01 4.56 17.70
CA GLU A 151 19.26 4.68 16.96
C GLU A 151 20.16 3.48 17.27
#